data_3c572239101b8cf5c1a453e79c632a2c
#
_entry.id   3c572239101b8cf5c1a453e79c632a2c
#
_cell.length_a   1.000
_cell.length_b   1.000
_cell.length_c   1.000
_cell.angle_alpha   90.00
_cell.angle_beta   90.00
_cell.angle_gamma   90.00
#
_symmetry.space_group_name_H-M   'P 1'
#
loop_
_entity.id
_entity.type
_entity.pdbx_description
1 polymer ?
#
loop_
_entity_poly.entity_id
_entity_poly.type
_entity_poly.pdbx_seq_one_letter_code
_entity_poly.pdbx_strand_id
1 'polypeptide(L)'
;MIKTLQNTLKRDGEWLSVPRSVQDTIPIKRIWPDGIFQFGSKFSKTIRFSDINYAIAAKEDKTAMFLGYSELLNALDCGSATKITINNKRLNRQDFEDKMLLPLQGDTLDGYRNEYNNMLTEKVSGAVNSVVQERYITLSVHRKSNEEARVF
;
A
#
# COMPACT_ATOMS: atom_id res chain seq x y z
N MET A 1 16.66 -15.77 -43.11
CA MET A 1 16.93 -15.10 -41.84
C MET A 1 15.69 -14.43 -41.21
N ILE A 2 14.90 -13.61 -41.92
CA ILE A 2 13.71 -12.93 -41.40
C ILE A 2 12.61 -13.91 -40.97
N LYS A 3 12.34 -15.00 -41.72
CA LYS A 3 11.33 -16.03 -41.35
C LYS A 3 11.71 -16.82 -40.08
N THR A 4 12.97 -16.98 -39.78
CA THR A 4 13.42 -17.68 -38.58
C THR A 4 13.20 -16.82 -37.32
N LEU A 5 13.44 -15.51 -37.40
CA LEU A 5 13.14 -14.56 -36.34
C LEU A 5 11.61 -14.46 -36.03
N GLN A 6 10.79 -14.46 -37.09
CA GLN A 6 9.33 -14.46 -36.91
C GLN A 6 8.81 -15.74 -36.24
N ASN A 7 9.43 -16.90 -36.51
CA ASN A 7 9.06 -18.15 -35.86
C ASN A 7 9.53 -18.27 -34.42
N THR A 8 10.68 -17.65 -34.07
CA THR A 8 11.14 -17.59 -32.69
C THR A 8 10.24 -16.68 -31.83
N LEU A 9 9.82 -15.54 -32.38
CA LEU A 9 8.89 -14.62 -31.71
C LEU A 9 7.47 -15.20 -31.58
N LYS A 10 7.06 -16.11 -32.48
CA LYS A 10 5.78 -16.83 -32.36
C LYS A 10 5.78 -17.90 -31.27
N ARG A 11 6.95 -18.36 -30.84
CA ARG A 11 7.08 -19.49 -29.92
C ARG A 11 6.72 -19.14 -28.48
N ASP A 12 6.81 -17.86 -28.09
CA ASP A 12 6.51 -17.38 -26.75
C ASP A 12 5.08 -16.82 -26.59
N GLY A 13 4.24 -16.91 -27.62
CA GLY A 13 2.81 -16.58 -27.52
C GLY A 13 2.46 -15.10 -27.32
N GLU A 14 3.44 -14.24 -27.09
CA GLU A 14 3.25 -12.80 -26.97
C GLU A 14 3.60 -12.09 -28.27
N TRP A 15 2.56 -11.65 -28.98
CA TRP A 15 2.74 -10.71 -30.07
C TRP A 15 3.15 -9.36 -29.46
N LEU A 16 4.34 -8.91 -29.78
CA LEU A 16 4.77 -7.53 -29.53
C LEU A 16 3.89 -6.61 -30.40
N SER A 17 2.71 -6.26 -29.90
CA SER A 17 1.90 -5.22 -30.54
C SER A 17 2.45 -3.87 -30.10
N VAL A 18 2.89 -3.07 -31.05
CA VAL A 18 3.30 -1.68 -30.76
C VAL A 18 2.04 -0.91 -30.38
N PRO A 19 1.94 -0.38 -29.14
CA PRO A 19 0.77 0.36 -28.71
C PRO A 19 0.62 1.63 -29.57
N ARG A 20 -0.59 1.88 -30.05
CA ARG A 20 -0.90 3.04 -30.90
C ARG A 20 -1.22 4.30 -30.08
N SER A 21 -1.60 4.10 -28.81
CA SER A 21 -1.96 5.17 -27.91
C SER A 21 -1.42 4.93 -26.50
N VAL A 22 -1.41 5.96 -25.67
CA VAL A 22 -1.04 5.85 -24.25
C VAL A 22 -1.99 4.88 -23.51
N GLN A 23 -3.28 4.88 -23.88
CA GLN A 23 -4.28 3.97 -23.30
C GLN A 23 -3.95 2.50 -23.58
N ASP A 24 -3.40 2.17 -24.74
CA ASP A 24 -3.01 0.80 -25.08
C ASP A 24 -1.80 0.32 -24.26
N THR A 25 -0.99 1.26 -23.74
CA THR A 25 0.16 0.96 -22.90
C THR A 25 -0.24 0.74 -21.44
N ILE A 26 -1.36 1.32 -21.00
CA ILE A 26 -1.84 1.20 -19.62
C ILE A 26 -2.62 -0.13 -19.50
N PRO A 27 -2.14 -1.09 -18.66
CA PRO A 27 -2.80 -2.39 -18.53
C PRO A 27 -4.14 -2.34 -17.79
N ILE A 28 -4.49 -1.21 -17.16
CA ILE A 28 -5.73 -1.03 -16.39
C ILE A 28 -6.89 -0.84 -17.36
N LYS A 29 -7.84 -1.78 -17.40
CA LYS A 29 -9.05 -1.67 -18.22
C LYS A 29 -10.14 -0.87 -17.53
N ARG A 30 -10.27 -1.01 -16.21
CA ARG A 30 -11.33 -0.36 -15.44
C ARG A 30 -10.93 -0.20 -13.98
N ILE A 31 -11.41 0.88 -13.37
CA ILE A 31 -11.35 1.12 -11.92
C ILE A 31 -12.80 1.22 -11.44
N TRP A 32 -13.14 0.44 -10.42
CA TRP A 32 -14.47 0.39 -9.84
C TRP A 32 -14.57 1.34 -8.63
N PRO A 33 -15.76 1.85 -8.30
CA PRO A 33 -15.93 2.78 -7.17
C PRO A 33 -15.49 2.21 -5.82
N ASP A 34 -15.54 0.90 -5.66
CA ASP A 34 -15.10 0.16 -4.46
C ASP A 34 -13.59 -0.08 -4.38
N GLY A 35 -12.81 0.53 -5.29
CA GLY A 35 -11.36 0.46 -5.31
C GLY A 35 -10.80 -0.83 -5.94
N ILE A 36 -11.62 -1.57 -6.69
CA ILE A 36 -11.17 -2.72 -7.46
C ILE A 36 -10.61 -2.25 -8.80
N PHE A 37 -9.40 -2.71 -9.13
CA PHE A 37 -8.73 -2.49 -10.40
C PHE A 37 -8.86 -3.73 -11.27
N GLN A 38 -9.24 -3.56 -12.53
CA GLN A 38 -9.35 -4.64 -13.51
C GLN A 38 -8.23 -4.59 -14.54
N PHE A 39 -7.49 -5.68 -14.67
CA PHE A 39 -6.43 -5.91 -15.65
C PHE A 39 -6.78 -7.15 -16.49
N GLY A 40 -7.59 -6.99 -17.52
CA GLY A 40 -8.11 -8.16 -18.26
C GLY A 40 -9.03 -9.02 -17.40
N SER A 41 -8.66 -10.27 -17.15
CA SER A 41 -9.34 -11.21 -16.24
C SER A 41 -8.83 -11.14 -14.80
N LYS A 42 -7.79 -10.34 -14.53
CA LYS A 42 -7.24 -10.15 -13.20
C LYS A 42 -7.90 -8.97 -12.53
N PHE A 43 -8.35 -9.17 -11.31
CA PHE A 43 -8.89 -8.13 -10.43
C PHE A 43 -7.98 -7.97 -9.23
N SER A 44 -7.75 -6.74 -8.79
CA SER A 44 -6.94 -6.48 -7.61
C SER A 44 -7.51 -5.36 -6.77
N LYS A 45 -7.38 -5.48 -5.45
CA LYS A 45 -7.77 -4.46 -4.48
C LYS A 45 -6.62 -4.26 -3.51
N THR A 46 -6.30 -3.01 -3.21
CA THR A 46 -5.26 -2.63 -2.26
C THR A 46 -5.90 -2.00 -1.04
N ILE A 47 -5.55 -2.50 0.14
CA ILE A 47 -6.04 -2.05 1.43
C ILE A 47 -4.84 -1.53 2.22
N ARG A 48 -4.96 -0.33 2.79
CA ARG A 48 -3.99 0.20 3.73
C ARG A 48 -4.31 -0.34 5.12
N PHE A 49 -3.28 -0.79 5.85
CA PHE A 49 -3.43 -1.24 7.22
C PHE A 49 -2.45 -0.54 8.14
N SER A 50 -2.83 -0.43 9.41
CA SER A 50 -2.00 0.16 10.46
C SER A 50 -1.09 -0.91 11.08
N ASP A 51 -0.03 -0.45 11.75
CA ASP A 51 0.83 -1.32 12.53
C ASP A 51 0.17 -1.74 13.83
N ILE A 52 0.56 -2.92 14.30
CA ILE A 52 0.23 -3.41 15.62
C ILE A 52 1.53 -3.39 16.44
N ASN A 53 1.50 -2.78 17.62
CA ASN A 53 2.67 -2.72 18.47
C ASN A 53 2.91 -4.07 19.16
N TYR A 54 3.41 -5.02 18.39
CA TYR A 54 3.67 -6.38 18.84
C TYR A 54 4.74 -6.44 19.96
N ALA A 55 5.70 -5.51 19.96
CA ALA A 55 6.84 -5.56 20.87
C ALA A 55 6.42 -5.45 22.34
N ILE A 56 5.48 -4.57 22.66
CA ILE A 56 5.01 -4.28 24.02
C ILE A 56 3.70 -5.00 24.40
N ALA A 57 3.11 -5.74 23.46
CA ALA A 57 1.88 -6.47 23.72
C ALA A 57 2.08 -7.60 24.74
N ALA A 58 1.05 -7.89 25.55
CA ALA A 58 1.01 -9.04 26.44
C ALA A 58 1.07 -10.36 25.67
N LYS A 59 1.40 -11.45 26.35
CA LYS A 59 1.56 -12.76 25.69
C LYS A 59 0.25 -13.24 25.03
N GLU A 60 -0.86 -13.02 25.70
CA GLU A 60 -2.21 -13.38 25.24
C GLU A 60 -2.55 -12.60 23.96
N ASP A 61 -2.27 -11.27 23.95
CA ASP A 61 -2.50 -10.41 22.80
C ASP A 61 -1.62 -10.83 21.61
N LYS A 62 -0.35 -11.17 21.85
CA LYS A 62 0.55 -11.71 20.81
C LYS A 62 0.01 -12.96 20.17
N THR A 63 -0.54 -13.86 20.99
CA THR A 63 -1.16 -15.09 20.49
C THR A 63 -2.41 -14.78 19.66
N ALA A 64 -3.27 -13.88 20.14
CA ALA A 64 -4.47 -13.48 19.41
C ALA A 64 -4.13 -12.80 18.06
N MET A 65 -3.12 -11.94 18.03
CA MET A 65 -2.62 -11.32 16.80
C MET A 65 -2.10 -12.35 15.79
N PHE A 66 -1.37 -13.35 16.27
CA PHE A 66 -0.86 -14.44 15.42
C PHE A 66 -1.99 -15.30 14.86
N LEU A 67 -3.00 -15.64 15.68
CA LEU A 67 -4.16 -16.39 15.22
C LEU A 67 -4.95 -15.59 14.17
N GLY A 68 -5.23 -14.31 14.41
CA GLY A 68 -5.91 -13.46 13.43
C GLY A 68 -5.15 -13.33 12.09
N TYR A 69 -3.81 -13.25 12.15
CA TYR A 69 -2.99 -13.27 10.94
C TYR A 69 -3.08 -14.61 10.20
N SER A 70 -3.09 -15.71 10.93
CA SER A 70 -3.24 -17.06 10.36
C SER A 70 -4.62 -17.25 9.73
N GLU A 71 -5.68 -16.76 10.37
CA GLU A 71 -7.04 -16.77 9.83
C GLU A 71 -7.12 -15.96 8.52
N LEU A 72 -6.51 -14.77 8.48
CA LEU A 72 -6.44 -13.98 7.24
C LEU A 72 -5.78 -14.77 6.10
N LEU A 73 -4.65 -15.41 6.36
CA LEU A 73 -3.96 -16.20 5.32
C LEU A 73 -4.77 -17.43 4.89
N ASN A 74 -5.44 -18.07 5.81
CA ASN A 74 -6.27 -19.26 5.52
C ASN A 74 -7.58 -18.90 4.79
N ALA A 75 -8.07 -17.68 4.94
CA ALA A 75 -9.25 -17.18 4.21
C ALA A 75 -8.96 -16.91 2.72
N LEU A 76 -7.68 -16.82 2.34
CA LEU A 76 -7.30 -16.58 0.95
C LEU A 76 -7.40 -17.88 0.13
N ASP A 77 -8.15 -17.83 -0.98
CA ASP A 77 -8.34 -18.96 -1.90
C ASP A 77 -7.04 -19.33 -2.64
N CYS A 78 -6.92 -20.61 -3.03
CA CYS A 78 -5.77 -21.16 -3.77
C CYS A 78 -5.44 -20.45 -5.08
N GLY A 79 -6.39 -19.71 -5.66
CA GLY A 79 -6.19 -18.93 -6.90
C GLY A 79 -5.84 -17.47 -6.68
N SER A 80 -5.63 -17.05 -5.42
CA SER A 80 -5.32 -15.67 -5.09
C SER A 80 -3.82 -15.41 -4.99
N ALA A 81 -3.41 -14.19 -5.34
CA ALA A 81 -2.07 -13.69 -5.10
C ALA A 81 -2.12 -12.52 -4.11
N THR A 82 -1.35 -12.62 -3.04
CA THR A 82 -1.25 -11.59 -2.01
C THR A 82 0.11 -10.93 -2.05
N LYS A 83 0.12 -9.59 -2.03
CA LYS A 83 1.35 -8.79 -1.98
C LYS A 83 1.28 -7.84 -0.80
N ILE A 84 2.26 -7.91 0.08
CA ILE A 84 2.46 -6.91 1.14
C ILE A 84 3.48 -5.89 0.64
N THR A 85 3.12 -4.62 0.73
CA THR A 85 3.99 -3.50 0.32
C THR A 85 4.23 -2.61 1.53
N ILE A 86 5.48 -2.38 1.85
CA ILE A 86 5.90 -1.41 2.87
C ILE A 86 6.55 -0.25 2.12
N ASN A 87 5.94 0.92 2.22
CA ASN A 87 6.41 2.13 1.57
C ASN A 87 6.98 3.08 2.63
N ASN A 88 8.28 3.31 2.55
CA ASN A 88 8.98 4.23 3.42
C ASN A 88 8.94 5.63 2.79
N LYS A 89 8.23 6.55 3.40
CA LYS A 89 8.17 7.95 3.00
C LYS A 89 8.93 8.82 3.99
N ARG A 90 9.64 9.79 3.49
CA ARG A 90 10.17 10.84 4.37
C ARG A 90 9.00 11.61 4.98
N LEU A 91 9.11 11.93 6.25
CA LEU A 91 8.14 12.78 6.93
C LEU A 91 8.09 14.13 6.21
N ASN A 92 6.90 14.53 5.74
CA ASN A 92 6.72 15.87 5.22
C ASN A 92 6.73 16.84 6.42
N ARG A 93 7.64 17.81 6.39
CA ARG A 93 7.79 18.79 7.47
C ARG A 93 6.49 19.55 7.71
N GLN A 94 5.78 19.91 6.68
CA GLN A 94 4.53 20.64 6.77
C GLN A 94 3.42 19.79 7.43
N ASP A 95 3.28 18.51 7.03
CA ASP A 95 2.36 17.57 7.66
C ASP A 95 2.70 17.32 9.15
N PHE A 96 3.98 17.39 9.51
CA PHE A 96 4.40 17.28 10.90
C PHE A 96 4.00 18.52 11.70
N GLU A 97 4.31 19.71 11.19
CA GLU A 97 3.99 20.98 11.82
C GLU A 97 2.46 21.10 12.04
N ASP A 98 1.67 20.78 11.04
CA ASP A 98 0.19 20.89 11.10
C ASP A 98 -0.48 19.88 12.04
N LYS A 99 0.10 18.68 12.23
CA LYS A 99 -0.55 17.60 12.97
C LYS A 99 0.02 17.33 14.35
N MET A 100 1.27 17.73 14.60
CA MET A 100 2.00 17.35 15.80
C MET A 100 2.34 18.53 16.68
N LEU A 101 2.49 19.73 16.13
CA LEU A 101 2.77 20.91 16.92
C LEU A 101 1.47 21.47 17.54
N LEU A 102 1.60 21.94 18.78
CA LEU A 102 0.50 22.57 19.48
C LEU A 102 0.30 24.00 18.95
N PRO A 103 -0.91 24.36 18.51
CA PRO A 103 -1.21 25.72 18.07
C PRO A 103 -1.12 26.70 19.25
N LEU A 104 -0.53 27.89 19.02
CA LEU A 104 -0.51 28.95 20.01
C LEU A 104 -1.90 29.59 20.10
N GLN A 105 -2.35 29.88 21.33
CA GLN A 105 -3.71 30.37 21.61
C GLN A 105 -3.71 31.83 22.10
N GLY A 106 -2.55 32.46 22.29
CA GLY A 106 -2.43 33.82 22.84
C GLY A 106 -2.66 33.90 24.35
N ASP A 107 -2.53 32.77 25.06
CA ASP A 107 -2.71 32.70 26.51
C ASP A 107 -1.39 32.56 27.27
N THR A 108 -1.46 32.56 28.62
CA THR A 108 -0.29 32.42 29.50
C THR A 108 0.43 31.08 29.36
N LEU A 109 -0.15 30.09 28.70
CA LEU A 109 0.41 28.75 28.52
C LEU A 109 1.25 28.64 27.22
N ASP A 110 1.27 29.67 26.39
CA ASP A 110 2.02 29.64 25.13
C ASP A 110 3.52 29.48 25.30
N GLY A 111 4.08 29.90 26.45
CA GLY A 111 5.45 29.62 26.79
C GLY A 111 5.75 28.11 26.84
N TYR A 112 4.88 27.34 27.50
CA TYR A 112 5.02 25.89 27.61
C TYR A 112 4.74 25.17 26.27
N ARG A 113 3.79 25.68 25.48
CA ARG A 113 3.53 25.15 24.12
C ARG A 113 4.73 25.34 23.22
N ASN A 114 5.37 26.50 23.27
CA ASN A 114 6.59 26.77 22.51
C ASN A 114 7.76 25.86 22.92
N GLU A 115 7.98 25.67 24.21
CA GLU A 115 9.02 24.77 24.71
C GLU A 115 8.80 23.34 24.24
N TYR A 116 7.56 22.84 24.35
CA TYR A 116 7.18 21.53 23.85
C TYR A 116 7.37 21.38 22.35
N ASN A 117 6.94 22.36 21.56
CA ASN A 117 7.08 22.39 20.12
C ASN A 117 8.56 22.41 19.69
N ASN A 118 9.39 23.17 20.39
CA ASN A 118 10.85 23.22 20.15
C ASN A 118 11.49 21.86 20.43
N MET A 119 11.14 21.21 21.55
CA MET A 119 11.64 19.88 21.85
C MET A 119 11.26 18.85 20.78
N LEU A 120 10.02 18.89 20.28
CA LEU A 120 9.58 18.00 19.19
C LEU A 120 10.33 18.28 17.89
N THR A 121 10.50 19.56 17.54
CA THR A 121 11.19 19.99 16.32
C THR A 121 12.68 19.59 16.36
N GLU A 122 13.34 19.73 17.49
CA GLU A 122 14.73 19.29 17.68
C GLU A 122 14.86 17.77 17.52
N LYS A 123 13.95 16.99 18.14
CA LYS A 123 13.94 15.53 17.98
C LYS A 123 13.74 15.08 16.55
N VAL A 124 12.86 15.74 15.81
CA VAL A 124 12.60 15.41 14.41
C VAL A 124 13.75 15.85 13.51
N SER A 125 14.34 17.02 13.75
CA SER A 125 15.50 17.52 12.98
C SER A 125 16.78 16.71 13.24
N GLY A 126 16.98 16.23 14.47
CA GLY A 126 18.10 15.35 14.83
C GLY A 126 17.91 13.89 14.41
N ALA A 127 16.69 13.47 14.12
CA ALA A 127 16.41 12.13 13.61
C ALA A 127 16.76 12.06 12.13
N VAL A 128 17.93 11.55 11.81
CA VAL A 128 18.45 11.33 10.44
C VAL A 128 17.51 10.49 9.58
N ASN A 129 16.51 9.84 10.19
CA ASN A 129 15.54 8.95 9.54
C ASN A 129 14.10 9.26 9.95
N SER A 130 13.63 10.47 9.66
CA SER A 130 12.19 10.80 9.75
C SER A 130 11.41 10.05 8.65
N VAL A 131 11.25 8.74 8.82
CA VAL A 131 10.58 7.88 7.85
C VAL A 131 9.26 7.39 8.44
N VAL A 132 8.16 7.69 7.74
CA VAL A 132 6.84 7.11 8.00
C VAL A 132 6.68 5.88 7.12
N GLN A 133 6.31 4.76 7.73
CA GLN A 133 6.00 3.54 7.01
C GLN A 133 4.51 3.45 6.73
N GLU A 134 4.17 3.38 5.46
CA GLU A 134 2.82 3.03 5.01
C GLU A 134 2.79 1.57 4.59
N ARG A 135 1.82 0.82 5.08
CA ARG A 135 1.69 -0.61 4.82
C ARG A 135 0.42 -0.88 4.04
N TYR A 136 0.56 -1.65 2.99
CA TYR A 136 -0.52 -2.03 2.09
C TYR A 136 -0.53 -3.52 1.86
N ILE A 137 -1.70 -4.11 1.83
CA ILE A 137 -1.94 -5.46 1.34
C ILE A 137 -2.72 -5.36 0.03
N THR A 138 -2.20 -5.99 -1.01
CA THR A 138 -2.86 -6.07 -2.31
C THR A 138 -3.27 -7.51 -2.55
N LEU A 139 -4.56 -7.73 -2.71
CA LEU A 139 -5.14 -9.01 -3.09
C LEU A 139 -5.41 -8.99 -4.60
N SER A 140 -5.09 -10.08 -5.28
CA SER A 140 -5.31 -10.22 -6.72
C SER A 140 -5.88 -11.59 -7.02
N VAL A 141 -6.93 -11.62 -7.82
CA VAL A 141 -7.62 -12.85 -8.23
C VAL A 141 -7.89 -12.83 -9.72
N HIS A 142 -7.97 -14.01 -10.34
CA HIS A 142 -8.46 -14.17 -11.70
C HIS A 142 -9.91 -14.62 -11.66
N ARG A 143 -10.81 -13.79 -12.20
CA ARG A 143 -12.25 -14.07 -12.26
C ARG A 143 -12.81 -13.66 -13.64
N LYS A 144 -13.96 -14.22 -14.00
CA LYS A 144 -14.62 -13.91 -15.28
C LYS A 144 -15.35 -12.57 -15.22
N SER A 145 -15.91 -12.22 -14.06
CA SER A 145 -16.66 -10.98 -13.86
C SER A 145 -16.24 -10.23 -12.60
N ASN A 146 -16.63 -8.95 -12.50
CA ASN A 146 -16.43 -8.16 -11.31
C ASN A 146 -17.29 -8.63 -10.14
N GLU A 147 -18.47 -9.19 -10.41
CA GLU A 147 -19.36 -9.72 -9.38
C GLU A 147 -18.70 -10.91 -8.66
N GLU A 148 -18.10 -11.82 -9.41
CA GLU A 148 -17.32 -12.92 -8.86
C GLU A 148 -16.09 -12.45 -8.08
N ALA A 149 -15.47 -11.34 -8.51
CA ALA A 149 -14.31 -10.75 -7.83
C ALA A 149 -14.67 -10.04 -6.53
N ARG A 150 -15.92 -9.57 -6.38
CA ARG A 150 -16.39 -8.89 -5.15
C ARG A 150 -16.75 -9.86 -4.03
N VAL A 151 -17.14 -11.07 -4.38
CA VAL A 151 -17.49 -12.10 -3.41
C VAL A 151 -16.24 -12.69 -2.74
N PHE A 152 -15.09 -12.53 -3.39
CA PHE A 152 -13.79 -12.89 -2.86
C PHE A 152 -13.24 -11.82 -1.91
#